data_35272c683b27bf9359f372db647d1447
#
_entry.id   35272c683b27bf9359f372db647d1447
#
_cell.length_a   1.000
_cell.length_b   1.000
_cell.length_c   1.000
_cell.angle_alpha   90.00
_cell.angle_beta   90.00
_cell.angle_gamma   90.00
#
_symmetry.space_group_name_H-M   'P 1'
#
loop_
_entity.id
_entity.type
_entity.pdbx_description
1 polymer ?
#
loop_
_entity_poly.entity_id
_entity_poly.type
_entity_poly.pdbx_seq_one_letter_code
_entity_poly.pdbx_strand_id
1 'polypeptide(L)'
;MITARIKQGLVFLFGKYHKENDIYIKEILSCDEFNIFDKMSEYDKIHSFNLYKLVKEDEILKNDKNYLKLALLHDCGKEDYSLFKRIKKVIIGDKQIEKHPEKAFEKLKEINLEVAELALNHHTKTEDIKMKEFQILDDK
;
A
#
# COMPACT_ATOMS: atom_id res chain seq x y z
N MET A 1 13.47 -8.73 -6.70
CA MET A 1 14.87 -8.87 -6.25
C MET A 1 14.90 -9.56 -4.90
N ILE A 2 15.77 -10.55 -4.74
CA ILE A 2 15.85 -11.38 -3.51
C ILE A 2 16.16 -10.51 -2.28
N THR A 3 17.09 -9.57 -2.39
CA THR A 3 17.49 -8.69 -1.29
C THR A 3 16.33 -7.82 -0.80
N ALA A 4 15.55 -7.27 -1.73
CA ALA A 4 14.37 -6.47 -1.38
C ALA A 4 13.31 -7.31 -0.67
N ARG A 5 13.10 -8.56 -1.12
CA ARG A 5 12.14 -9.48 -0.48
C ARG A 5 12.56 -9.86 0.94
N ILE A 6 13.86 -10.10 1.16
CA ILE A 6 14.37 -10.39 2.50
C ILE A 6 14.13 -9.20 3.42
N LYS A 7 14.47 -7.99 2.97
CA LYS A 7 14.24 -6.76 3.74
C LYS A 7 12.77 -6.55 4.06
N GLN A 8 11.90 -6.73 3.08
CA GLN A 8 10.45 -6.64 3.28
C GLN A 8 9.95 -7.68 4.28
N GLY A 9 10.48 -8.90 4.19
CA GLY A 9 10.14 -9.96 5.12
C GLY A 9 10.51 -9.65 6.56
N LEU A 10 11.69 -9.06 6.77
CA LEU A 10 12.14 -8.65 8.11
C LEU A 10 11.25 -7.53 8.67
N VAL A 11 10.89 -6.56 7.84
CA VAL A 11 9.96 -5.49 8.24
C VAL A 11 8.59 -6.08 8.56
N PHE A 12 8.11 -7.05 7.77
CA PHE A 12 6.83 -7.72 7.98
C PHE A 12 6.77 -8.42 9.33
N LEU A 13 7.88 -9.04 9.78
CA LEU A 13 7.93 -9.80 11.04
C LEU A 13 8.18 -8.91 12.27
N PHE A 14 9.03 -7.88 12.14
CA PHE A 14 9.57 -7.16 13.29
C PHE A 14 9.40 -5.65 13.25
N GLY A 15 8.91 -5.10 12.14
CA GLY A 15 8.77 -3.66 12.00
C GLY A 15 7.66 -3.09 12.88
N LYS A 16 7.83 -1.83 13.30
CA LYS A 16 6.81 -1.05 13.99
C LYS A 16 6.53 0.22 13.22
N TYR A 17 5.24 0.55 13.11
CA TYR A 17 4.80 1.80 12.54
C TYR A 17 4.80 2.89 13.62
N HIS A 18 5.39 4.05 13.30
CA HIS A 18 5.46 5.18 14.23
C HIS A 18 4.24 6.10 14.04
N LYS A 19 3.43 6.22 15.08
CA LYS A 19 2.20 7.03 15.03
C LYS A 19 2.45 8.51 14.74
N GLU A 20 3.63 9.01 14.97
CA GLU A 20 4.00 10.39 14.62
C GLU A 20 3.82 10.65 13.13
N ASN A 21 3.91 9.61 12.31
CA ASN A 21 3.71 9.72 10.86
C ASN A 21 2.27 10.02 10.48
N ASP A 22 1.30 9.77 11.37
CA ASP A 22 -0.11 10.06 11.11
C ASP A 22 -0.36 11.53 10.79
N ILE A 23 0.44 12.43 11.31
CA ILE A 23 0.31 13.87 11.04
C ILE A 23 0.41 14.14 9.54
N TYR A 24 1.41 13.54 8.88
CA TYR A 24 1.62 13.72 7.44
C TYR A 24 0.52 13.04 6.62
N ILE A 25 0.08 11.88 7.07
CA ILE A 25 -0.94 11.09 6.38
C ILE A 25 -2.29 11.81 6.42
N LYS A 26 -2.64 12.40 7.57
CA LYS A 26 -3.90 13.17 7.73
C LYS A 26 -3.94 14.44 6.89
N GLU A 27 -2.80 14.96 6.47
CA GLU A 27 -2.75 16.10 5.55
C GLU A 27 -3.21 15.72 4.14
N ILE A 28 -3.02 14.46 3.75
CA ILE A 28 -3.33 13.95 2.42
C ILE A 28 -4.68 13.23 2.39
N LEU A 29 -4.97 12.41 3.38
CA LEU A 29 -6.18 11.59 3.42
C LEU A 29 -7.33 12.33 4.10
N SER A 30 -8.55 12.10 3.60
CA SER A 30 -9.77 12.51 4.32
C SER A 30 -9.93 11.68 5.60
N CYS A 31 -10.85 12.08 6.48
CA CYS A 31 -11.14 11.32 7.69
C CYS A 31 -11.53 9.87 7.38
N ASP A 32 -12.38 9.66 6.39
CA ASP A 32 -12.82 8.31 6.01
C ASP A 32 -11.67 7.49 5.43
N GLU A 33 -10.85 8.11 4.59
CA GLU A 33 -9.68 7.46 4.01
C GLU A 33 -8.66 7.11 5.11
N PHE A 34 -8.43 8.02 6.04
CA PHE A 34 -7.52 7.75 7.15
C PHE A 34 -8.02 6.60 8.02
N ASN A 35 -9.32 6.49 8.26
CA ASN A 35 -9.86 5.38 9.03
C ASN A 35 -9.56 4.03 8.38
N ILE A 36 -9.57 3.96 7.06
CA ILE A 36 -9.20 2.75 6.33
C ILE A 36 -7.72 2.46 6.52
N PHE A 37 -6.85 3.47 6.36
CA PHE A 37 -5.41 3.33 6.57
C PHE A 37 -5.10 2.87 8.00
N ASP A 38 -5.76 3.46 8.98
CA ASP A 38 -5.47 3.19 10.39
C ASP A 38 -5.78 1.74 10.80
N LYS A 39 -6.67 1.07 10.07
CA LYS A 39 -7.02 -0.33 10.32
C LYS A 39 -6.07 -1.33 9.65
N MET A 40 -5.15 -0.87 8.84
CA MET A 40 -4.18 -1.74 8.18
C MET A 40 -3.18 -2.30 9.20
N SER A 41 -2.56 -3.44 8.87
CA SER A 41 -1.51 -4.02 9.71
C SER A 41 -0.32 -3.08 9.82
N GLU A 42 0.50 -3.24 10.86
CA GLU A 42 1.71 -2.43 11.02
C GLU A 42 2.64 -2.55 9.82
N TYR A 43 2.83 -3.76 9.29
CA TYR A 43 3.66 -3.95 8.09
C TYR A 43 3.12 -3.16 6.92
N ASP A 44 1.82 -3.26 6.65
CA ASP A 44 1.22 -2.57 5.51
C ASP A 44 1.27 -1.06 5.67
N LYS A 45 1.12 -0.55 6.90
CA LYS A 45 1.29 0.88 7.18
C LYS A 45 2.73 1.34 6.90
N ILE A 46 3.72 0.57 7.34
CA ILE A 46 5.14 0.89 7.12
C ILE A 46 5.45 0.90 5.63
N HIS A 47 5.05 -0.16 4.93
CA HIS A 47 5.27 -0.27 3.48
C HIS A 47 4.59 0.87 2.72
N SER A 48 3.33 1.12 3.04
CA SER A 48 2.54 2.16 2.38
C SER A 48 3.09 3.56 2.65
N PHE A 49 3.52 3.83 3.87
CA PHE A 49 4.13 5.13 4.18
C PHE A 49 5.48 5.32 3.50
N ASN A 50 6.29 4.27 3.42
CA ASN A 50 7.56 4.32 2.69
C ASN A 50 7.32 4.56 1.19
N LEU A 51 6.33 3.89 0.63
CA LEU A 51 5.96 4.12 -0.77
C LEU A 51 5.45 5.54 -0.98
N TYR A 52 4.65 6.07 -0.05
CA TYR A 52 4.19 7.47 -0.09
C TYR A 52 5.37 8.44 -0.17
N LYS A 53 6.42 8.21 0.60
CA LYS A 53 7.61 9.06 0.56
C LYS A 53 8.30 8.99 -0.80
N LEU A 54 8.38 7.80 -1.40
CA LEU A 54 8.95 7.63 -2.74
C LEU A 54 8.11 8.35 -3.81
N VAL A 55 6.79 8.20 -3.74
CA VAL A 55 5.88 8.87 -4.69
C VAL A 55 5.99 10.38 -4.57
N LYS A 56 6.10 10.90 -3.34
CA LYS A 56 6.21 12.32 -3.07
C LYS A 56 7.48 12.95 -3.68
N GLU A 57 8.54 12.17 -3.83
CA GLU A 57 9.80 12.60 -4.44
C GLU A 57 9.89 12.25 -5.93
N ASP A 58 8.96 11.49 -6.47
CA ASP A 58 9.00 11.03 -7.86
C ASP A 58 8.57 12.12 -8.83
N GLU A 59 9.36 12.35 -9.86
CA GLU A 59 9.12 13.44 -10.83
C GLU A 59 7.81 13.27 -11.63
N ILE A 60 7.37 12.04 -11.83
CA ILE A 60 6.15 11.75 -12.61
C ILE A 60 4.91 11.84 -11.72
N LEU A 61 4.99 11.40 -10.45
CA LEU A 61 3.84 11.20 -9.58
C LEU A 61 3.65 12.24 -8.49
N LYS A 62 4.69 13.00 -8.13
CA LYS A 62 4.69 13.86 -6.93
C LYS A 62 3.56 14.90 -6.88
N ASN A 63 3.05 15.32 -8.02
CA ASN A 63 1.99 16.33 -8.10
C ASN A 63 0.61 15.72 -8.31
N ASP A 64 0.50 14.39 -8.34
CA ASP A 64 -0.78 13.72 -8.52
C ASP A 64 -1.30 13.23 -7.17
N LYS A 65 -2.28 13.95 -6.64
CA LYS A 65 -2.87 13.66 -5.33
C LYS A 65 -3.46 12.26 -5.25
N ASN A 66 -4.05 11.76 -6.32
CA ASN A 66 -4.62 10.42 -6.35
C ASN A 66 -3.54 9.34 -6.20
N TYR A 67 -2.36 9.54 -6.77
CA TYR A 67 -1.25 8.60 -6.61
C TYR A 67 -0.61 8.70 -5.23
N LEU A 68 -0.59 9.87 -4.62
CA LEU A 68 -0.16 10.01 -3.22
C LEU A 68 -1.09 9.24 -2.29
N LYS A 69 -2.41 9.35 -2.50
CA LYS A 69 -3.40 8.59 -1.75
C LYS A 69 -3.30 7.09 -2.03
N LEU A 70 -3.08 6.73 -3.30
CA LEU A 70 -2.90 5.33 -3.70
C LEU A 70 -1.72 4.69 -2.96
N ALA A 71 -0.61 5.41 -2.83
CA ALA A 71 0.56 4.91 -2.10
C ALA A 71 0.20 4.50 -0.69
N LEU A 72 -0.65 5.28 -0.02
CA LEU A 72 -1.07 5.01 1.36
C LEU A 72 -2.13 3.92 1.46
N LEU A 73 -2.96 3.74 0.44
CA LEU A 73 -4.17 2.92 0.53
C LEU A 73 -4.14 1.66 -0.36
N HIS A 74 -3.15 1.49 -1.24
CA HIS A 74 -3.16 0.42 -2.24
C HIS A 74 -3.28 -0.98 -1.63
N ASP A 75 -2.72 -1.17 -0.46
CA ASP A 75 -2.70 -2.46 0.25
C ASP A 75 -3.78 -2.59 1.32
N CYS A 76 -4.75 -1.66 1.38
CA CYS A 76 -5.80 -1.70 2.40
C CYS A 76 -6.71 -2.93 2.28
N GLY A 77 -6.67 -3.64 1.17
CA GLY A 77 -7.41 -4.89 0.99
C GLY A 77 -6.75 -6.11 1.60
N LYS A 78 -5.51 -6.00 2.07
CA LYS A 78 -4.84 -7.10 2.76
C LYS A 78 -5.41 -7.28 4.15
N GLU A 79 -5.52 -8.54 4.57
CA GLU A 79 -6.00 -8.87 5.91
C GLU A 79 -4.86 -8.85 6.91
N ASP A 80 -5.18 -8.55 8.18
CA ASP A 80 -4.21 -8.66 9.28
C ASP A 80 -4.07 -10.13 9.68
N TYR A 81 -2.83 -10.60 9.77
CA TYR A 81 -2.52 -11.99 10.07
C TYR A 81 -1.82 -12.13 11.41
N SER A 82 -2.08 -13.27 12.10
CA SER A 82 -1.28 -13.67 13.26
C SER A 82 0.19 -13.85 12.86
N LEU A 83 1.11 -13.81 13.84
CA LEU A 83 2.54 -13.98 13.58
C LEU A 83 2.82 -15.27 12.81
N PHE A 84 2.14 -16.36 13.14
CA PHE A 84 2.31 -17.64 12.45
C PHE A 84 1.94 -17.54 10.97
N LYS A 85 0.80 -16.91 10.65
CA LYS A 85 0.38 -16.69 9.26
C LYS A 85 1.36 -15.77 8.53
N ARG A 86 1.91 -14.77 9.21
CA ARG A 86 2.92 -13.87 8.65
C ARG A 86 4.18 -14.62 8.22
N ILE A 87 4.67 -15.51 9.08
CA ILE A 87 5.84 -16.35 8.80
C ILE A 87 5.57 -17.26 7.60
N LYS A 88 4.43 -17.94 7.60
CA LYS A 88 4.02 -18.81 6.50
C LYS A 88 3.97 -18.06 5.17
N LYS A 89 3.44 -16.85 5.18
CA LYS A 89 3.30 -16.00 3.99
C LYS A 89 4.66 -15.59 3.42
N VAL A 90 5.62 -15.25 4.27
CA VAL A 90 6.98 -14.88 3.84
C VAL A 90 7.68 -16.07 3.20
N ILE A 91 7.48 -17.28 3.71
CA ILE A 91 8.17 -18.49 3.25
C ILE A 91 7.50 -19.10 2.01
N ILE A 92 6.18 -19.20 2.01
CA ILE A 92 5.42 -20.00 1.02
C ILE A 92 4.63 -19.11 0.06
N GLY A 93 4.28 -17.89 0.48
CA GLY A 93 3.32 -17.05 -0.22
C GLY A 93 1.89 -17.44 0.12
N ASP A 94 0.93 -16.59 -0.21
CA ASP A 94 -0.48 -16.80 0.05
C ASP A 94 -1.31 -16.30 -1.14
N LYS A 95 -2.12 -17.19 -1.72
CA LYS A 95 -2.99 -16.86 -2.84
C LYS A 95 -4.06 -15.81 -2.50
N GLN A 96 -4.44 -15.68 -1.23
CA GLN A 96 -5.42 -14.67 -0.80
C GLN A 96 -4.90 -13.24 -0.96
N ILE A 97 -3.60 -13.03 -1.00
CA ILE A 97 -2.99 -11.71 -1.19
C ILE A 97 -3.23 -11.20 -2.60
N GLU A 98 -3.29 -12.11 -3.58
CA GLU A 98 -3.52 -11.75 -4.97
C GLU A 98 -4.89 -11.09 -5.19
N LYS A 99 -5.83 -11.27 -4.24
CA LYS A 99 -7.16 -10.66 -4.28
C LYS A 99 -7.25 -9.33 -3.53
N HIS A 100 -6.16 -8.85 -2.96
CA HIS A 100 -6.22 -7.60 -2.21
C HIS A 100 -6.58 -6.37 -3.05
N PRO A 101 -6.30 -6.31 -4.38
CA PRO A 101 -6.78 -5.17 -5.17
C PRO A 101 -8.30 -5.07 -5.21
N GLU A 102 -9.00 -6.20 -5.38
CA GLU A 102 -10.47 -6.21 -5.38
C GLU A 102 -11.04 -5.82 -4.03
N LYS A 103 -10.43 -6.29 -2.94
CA LYS A 103 -10.85 -5.93 -1.59
C LYS A 103 -10.59 -4.47 -1.28
N ALA A 104 -9.49 -3.92 -1.78
CA ALA A 104 -9.21 -2.49 -1.65
C ALA A 104 -10.25 -1.66 -2.39
N PHE A 105 -10.60 -2.06 -3.60
CA PHE A 105 -11.66 -1.40 -4.38
C PHE A 105 -12.97 -1.37 -3.59
N GLU A 106 -13.38 -2.50 -3.02
CA GLU A 106 -14.62 -2.58 -2.24
C GLU A 106 -14.62 -1.66 -1.02
N LYS A 107 -13.49 -1.51 -0.36
CA LYS A 107 -13.37 -0.62 0.80
C LYS A 107 -13.37 0.85 0.42
N LEU A 108 -12.87 1.20 -0.77
CA LEU A 108 -12.65 2.59 -1.17
C LEU A 108 -13.71 3.16 -2.09
N LYS A 109 -14.47 2.33 -2.79
CA LYS A 109 -15.38 2.78 -3.86
C LYS A 109 -16.42 3.81 -3.42
N GLU A 110 -16.93 3.70 -2.19
CA GLU A 110 -17.93 4.62 -1.66
C GLU A 110 -17.31 5.90 -1.08
N ILE A 111 -15.99 5.91 -0.89
CA ILE A 111 -15.28 7.02 -0.27
C ILE A 111 -14.51 7.82 -1.31
N ASN A 112 -13.81 7.14 -2.22
CA ASN A 112 -13.03 7.77 -3.28
C ASN A 112 -12.91 6.80 -4.45
N LEU A 113 -13.82 6.92 -5.39
CA LEU A 113 -13.90 5.99 -6.54
C LEU A 113 -12.63 6.03 -7.40
N GLU A 114 -12.04 7.21 -7.60
CA GLU A 114 -10.84 7.33 -8.43
C GLU A 114 -9.68 6.54 -7.83
N VAL A 115 -9.43 6.69 -6.54
CA VAL A 115 -8.38 5.93 -5.84
C VAL A 115 -8.74 4.46 -5.77
N ALA A 116 -10.03 4.12 -5.60
CA ALA A 116 -10.49 2.73 -5.62
C ALA A 116 -10.14 2.04 -6.94
N GLU A 117 -10.39 2.70 -8.06
CA GLU A 117 -10.07 2.16 -9.38
C GLU A 117 -8.56 2.00 -9.59
N LEU A 118 -7.76 2.96 -9.13
CA LEU A 118 -6.31 2.84 -9.17
C LEU A 118 -5.82 1.66 -8.32
N ALA A 119 -6.39 1.47 -7.13
CA ALA A 119 -6.05 0.35 -6.26
C ALA A 119 -6.41 -0.99 -6.90
N LEU A 120 -7.56 -1.06 -7.57
CA LEU A 120 -7.97 -2.27 -8.29
C LEU A 120 -6.94 -2.68 -9.34
N ASN A 121 -6.31 -1.70 -9.98
CA ASN A 121 -5.44 -1.92 -11.13
C ASN A 121 -3.94 -1.87 -10.81
N HIS A 122 -3.55 -1.69 -9.55
CA HIS A 122 -2.13 -1.46 -9.22
C HIS A 122 -1.22 -2.68 -9.44
N HIS A 123 -1.78 -3.86 -9.67
CA HIS A 123 -1.01 -5.05 -10.06
C HIS A 123 -1.32 -5.50 -11.49
N THR A 124 -2.18 -4.78 -12.20
CA THR A 124 -2.56 -5.12 -13.58
C THR A 124 -1.52 -4.58 -14.56
N LYS A 125 -1.16 -5.39 -15.55
CA LYS A 125 -0.29 -4.94 -16.63
C LYS A 125 -0.94 -3.76 -17.34
N THR A 126 -0.18 -2.68 -17.56
CA THR A 126 -0.70 -1.43 -18.09
C THR A 126 0.32 -0.73 -19.01
N GLU A 127 -0.19 0.10 -19.91
CA GLU A 127 0.62 1.02 -20.71
C GLU A 127 0.58 2.46 -20.16
N ASP A 128 -0.18 2.70 -19.11
CA ASP A 128 -0.26 4.03 -18.48
C ASP A 128 1.05 4.36 -17.78
N ILE A 129 1.63 5.51 -18.13
CA ILE A 129 2.95 5.93 -17.64
C ILE A 129 2.96 6.08 -16.12
N LYS A 130 1.93 6.69 -15.54
CA LYS A 130 1.87 6.90 -14.09
C LYS A 130 1.72 5.59 -13.33
N MET A 131 0.85 4.71 -13.79
CA MET A 131 0.68 3.41 -13.14
C MET A 131 1.94 2.55 -13.26
N LYS A 132 2.62 2.57 -14.40
CA LYS A 132 3.91 1.89 -14.55
C LYS A 132 4.94 2.40 -13.56
N GLU A 133 5.05 3.72 -13.42
CA GLU A 133 5.98 4.32 -12.44
C GLU A 133 5.61 3.92 -11.02
N PHE A 134 4.32 3.96 -10.69
CA PHE A 134 3.86 3.54 -9.37
C PHE A 134 4.24 2.08 -9.09
N GLN A 135 4.04 1.19 -10.04
CA GLN A 135 4.38 -0.23 -9.90
C GLN A 135 5.89 -0.43 -9.69
N ILE A 136 6.72 0.34 -10.37
CA ILE A 136 8.18 0.30 -10.19
C ILE A 136 8.55 0.72 -8.76
N LEU A 137 7.95 1.80 -8.26
CA LEU A 137 8.21 2.28 -6.89
C LEU A 137 7.71 1.28 -5.84
N ASP A 138 6.57 0.65 -6.08
CA ASP A 138 6.00 -0.35 -5.16
C ASP A 138 6.89 -1.59 -5.02
N ASP A 139 7.67 -1.91 -6.04
CA ASP A 139 8.60 -3.05 -6.04
C ASP A 139 9.92 -2.77 -5.31
N LYS A 140 10.19 -1.54 -4.93
CA LYS A 140 11.40 -1.18 -4.16
C LYS A 140 11.21 -1.45 -2.67
#